data_c53bad63908841b7e2c9cc58456e0db7
#
_entry.id   c53bad63908841b7e2c9cc58456e0db7
#
_cell.length_a   1.000
_cell.length_b   1.000
_cell.length_c   1.000
_cell.angle_alpha   90.00
_cell.angle_beta   90.00
_cell.angle_gamma   90.00
#
_symmetry.space_group_name_H-M   'P 1'
#
loop_
_entity.id
_entity.type
_entity.pdbx_description
1 polymer ?
#
loop_
_entity_poly.entity_id
_entity_poly.type
_entity_poly.pdbx_seq_one_letter_code
_entity_poly.pdbx_strand_id
1 'polypeptide(L)'
;MKNGIKVTMSGALAAVMCTGAMAVELAPFGVRVVALNPVAGETPLLATFMGEDTPAMRAKFLATIPIGRFSTPEDLGNAACFLCSDEAAMITGVAMEVDGGRCI
;
A
#
# COMPACT_ATOMS: atom_id res chain seq x y z
N MET A 1 -9.42 12.42 33.64
CA MET A 1 -10.58 12.80 32.83
C MET A 1 -11.20 11.57 32.23
N LYS A 2 -12.50 11.43 32.40
CA LYS A 2 -13.24 10.24 31.94
C LYS A 2 -13.53 10.24 30.43
N ASN A 3 -13.41 11.38 29.76
CA ASN A 3 -13.76 11.57 28.36
C ASN A 3 -12.51 11.83 27.53
N GLY A 4 -11.68 10.80 27.37
CA GLY A 4 -10.59 10.85 26.41
C GLY A 4 -11.12 10.73 24.97
N ILE A 5 -10.59 11.53 24.05
CA ILE A 5 -10.84 11.34 22.62
C ILE A 5 -10.11 10.06 22.19
N LYS A 6 -10.88 9.07 21.75
CA LYS A 6 -10.31 7.87 21.13
C LYS A 6 -10.21 8.12 19.64
N VAL A 7 -9.00 8.23 19.14
CA VAL A 7 -8.75 8.29 17.71
C VAL A 7 -8.36 6.88 17.26
N THR A 8 -9.21 6.29 16.43
CA THR A 8 -8.91 5.02 15.78
C THR A 8 -8.48 5.31 14.35
N MET A 9 -7.24 5.01 14.03
CA MET A 9 -6.71 5.14 12.67
C MET A 9 -6.63 3.76 12.02
N SER A 10 -6.99 3.68 10.74
CA SER A 10 -6.71 2.47 9.97
C SER A 10 -5.21 2.27 9.85
N GLY A 11 -4.76 1.01 9.72
CA GLY A 11 -3.35 0.70 9.52
C GLY A 11 -2.75 1.43 8.31
N ALA A 12 -3.53 1.57 7.24
CA ALA A 12 -3.10 2.29 6.04
C ALA A 12 -2.85 3.78 6.32
N LEU A 13 -3.77 4.44 7.03
CA LEU A 13 -3.60 5.86 7.39
C LEU A 13 -2.40 6.06 8.32
N ALA A 14 -2.22 5.18 9.31
CA ALA A 14 -1.07 5.22 10.19
C ALA A 14 0.25 5.07 9.41
N ALA A 15 0.32 4.14 8.46
CA ALA A 15 1.48 3.95 7.60
C ALA A 15 1.80 5.21 6.78
N VAL A 16 0.80 5.83 6.17
CA VAL A 16 0.96 7.08 5.40
C VAL A 16 1.51 8.20 6.27
N MET A 17 0.93 8.41 7.45
CA MET A 17 1.36 9.48 8.37
C MET A 17 2.77 9.23 8.91
N CYS A 18 3.09 8.00 9.32
CA CYS A 18 4.42 7.65 9.80
C CYS A 18 5.47 7.78 8.70
N THR A 19 5.15 7.40 7.47
CA THR A 19 6.05 7.53 6.32
C THR A 19 6.45 8.99 6.10
N GLY A 20 5.50 9.91 6.11
CA GLY A 20 5.76 11.34 5.95
C GLY A 20 6.63 11.91 7.08
N ALA A 21 6.29 11.61 8.34
CA ALA A 21 7.04 12.08 9.50
C ALA A 21 8.49 11.55 9.49
N MET A 22 8.67 10.26 9.24
CA MET A 22 10.00 9.64 9.15
C MET A 22 10.81 10.20 7.98
N ALA A 23 10.17 10.47 6.85
CA ALA A 23 10.83 11.07 5.70
C ALA A 23 11.43 12.43 6.02
N VAL A 24 10.68 13.29 6.73
CA VAL A 24 11.14 14.61 7.15
C VAL A 24 12.32 14.49 8.13
N GLU A 25 12.21 13.63 9.13
CA GLU A 25 13.24 13.45 10.14
C GLU A 25 14.54 12.88 9.57
N LEU A 26 14.44 11.97 8.61
CA LEU A 26 15.59 11.25 8.08
C LEU A 26 16.19 11.86 6.81
N ALA A 27 15.48 12.83 6.19
CA ALA A 27 15.99 13.50 5.00
C ALA A 27 17.39 14.14 5.17
N PRO A 28 17.72 14.79 6.32
CA PRO A 28 19.07 15.34 6.53
C PRO A 28 20.19 14.30 6.52
N PHE A 29 19.84 13.05 6.73
CA PHE A 29 20.81 11.92 6.71
C PHE A 29 20.88 11.23 5.34
N GLY A 30 20.19 11.76 4.32
CA GLY A 30 20.14 11.17 3.01
C GLY A 30 19.28 9.89 2.92
N VAL A 31 18.38 9.69 3.88
CA VAL A 31 17.49 8.52 3.93
C VAL A 31 16.12 8.90 3.38
N ARG A 32 15.65 8.11 2.41
CA ARG A 32 14.29 8.22 1.86
C ARG A 32 13.39 7.20 2.51
N VAL A 33 12.16 7.60 2.81
CA VAL A 33 11.14 6.73 3.41
C VAL A 33 9.91 6.76 2.52
N VAL A 34 9.50 5.60 2.04
CA VAL A 34 8.37 5.43 1.14
C VAL A 34 7.53 4.24 1.59
N ALA A 35 6.25 4.26 1.28
CA ALA A 35 5.33 3.15 1.53
C ALA A 35 4.71 2.69 0.21
N LEU A 36 4.41 1.39 0.15
CA LEU A 36 3.61 0.81 -0.93
C LEU A 36 2.26 0.36 -0.37
N ASN A 37 1.19 0.73 -1.03
CA ASN A 37 -0.17 0.35 -0.69
C ASN A 37 -0.70 -0.61 -1.77
N PRO A 38 -0.59 -1.92 -1.57
CA PRO A 38 -1.07 -2.90 -2.53
C PRO A 38 -2.58 -3.11 -2.43
N VAL A 39 -3.18 -3.57 -3.51
CA VAL A 39 -4.50 -4.22 -3.50
C VAL A 39 -4.33 -5.71 -3.21
N ALA A 40 -5.45 -6.43 -3.10
CA ALA A 40 -5.45 -7.89 -3.02
C ALA A 40 -4.53 -8.52 -4.08
N GLY A 41 -3.61 -9.32 -3.65
CA GLY A 41 -2.59 -9.93 -4.50
C GLY A 41 -2.76 -11.43 -4.68
N GLU A 42 -2.31 -11.95 -5.80
CA GLU A 42 -2.25 -13.40 -6.08
C GLU A 42 -1.17 -14.04 -5.19
N THR A 43 -1.54 -14.30 -3.96
CA THR A 43 -0.69 -14.90 -2.93
C THR A 43 -1.48 -15.95 -2.17
N PRO A 44 -0.81 -16.84 -1.41
CA PRO A 44 -1.52 -17.80 -0.53
C PRO A 44 -2.46 -17.14 0.49
N LEU A 45 -2.30 -15.85 0.77
CA LEU A 45 -3.15 -15.12 1.71
C LEU A 45 -4.44 -14.57 1.06
N LEU A 46 -4.59 -14.69 -0.26
CA LEU A 46 -5.75 -14.14 -0.96
C LEU A 46 -7.07 -14.69 -0.42
N ALA A 47 -7.15 -16.02 -0.20
CA ALA A 47 -8.32 -16.66 0.36
C ALA A 47 -8.67 -16.11 1.76
N THR A 48 -7.66 -15.90 2.60
CA THR A 48 -7.85 -15.34 3.94
C THR A 48 -8.37 -13.90 3.86
N PHE A 49 -7.83 -13.12 2.94
CA PHE A 49 -8.23 -11.73 2.73
C PHE A 49 -9.68 -11.61 2.22
N MET A 50 -10.06 -12.46 1.28
CA MET A 50 -11.42 -12.45 0.70
C MET A 50 -12.46 -13.18 1.59
N GLY A 51 -12.01 -13.97 2.56
CA GLY A 51 -12.85 -14.87 3.35
C GLY A 51 -13.00 -16.25 2.72
N GLU A 52 -13.07 -16.33 1.41
CA GLU A 52 -13.11 -17.56 0.62
C GLU A 52 -12.49 -17.29 -0.76
N ASP A 53 -11.95 -18.31 -1.38
CA ASP A 53 -11.42 -18.22 -2.74
C ASP A 53 -12.32 -18.99 -3.71
N THR A 54 -13.37 -18.32 -4.16
CA THR A 54 -14.31 -18.82 -5.14
C THR A 54 -14.34 -17.93 -6.37
N PRO A 55 -14.74 -18.43 -7.56
CA PRO A 55 -14.87 -17.59 -8.74
C PRO A 55 -15.82 -16.42 -8.54
N ALA A 56 -16.90 -16.60 -7.78
CA ALA A 56 -17.86 -15.55 -7.48
C ALA A 56 -17.24 -14.44 -6.60
N MET A 57 -16.48 -14.81 -5.57
CA MET A 57 -15.80 -13.86 -4.70
C MET A 57 -14.69 -13.12 -5.45
N ARG A 58 -13.89 -13.82 -6.25
CA ARG A 58 -12.89 -13.21 -7.12
C ARG A 58 -13.50 -12.18 -8.05
N ALA A 59 -14.63 -12.49 -8.68
CA ALA A 59 -15.33 -11.57 -9.57
C ALA A 59 -15.77 -10.29 -8.86
N LYS A 60 -16.25 -10.39 -7.61
CA LYS A 60 -16.63 -9.22 -6.81
C LYS A 60 -15.45 -8.30 -6.53
N PHE A 61 -14.29 -8.87 -6.15
CA PHE A 61 -13.09 -8.08 -5.92
C PHE A 61 -12.54 -7.47 -7.22
N LEU A 62 -12.49 -8.25 -8.30
CA LEU A 62 -12.00 -7.78 -9.60
C LEU A 62 -12.84 -6.63 -10.14
N ALA A 63 -14.15 -6.63 -9.89
CA ALA A 63 -15.02 -5.53 -10.30
C ALA A 63 -14.65 -4.19 -9.65
N THR A 64 -13.90 -4.22 -8.53
CA THR A 64 -13.41 -3.01 -7.86
C THR A 64 -12.03 -2.55 -8.32
N ILE A 65 -11.40 -3.29 -9.22
CA ILE A 65 -10.04 -3.01 -9.71
C ILE A 65 -10.11 -2.63 -11.19
N PRO A 66 -9.99 -1.35 -11.55
CA PRO A 66 -10.14 -0.90 -12.95
C PRO A 66 -9.24 -1.62 -13.95
N ILE A 67 -8.00 -1.96 -13.60
CA ILE A 67 -7.10 -2.73 -14.48
C ILE A 67 -7.62 -4.15 -14.73
N GLY A 68 -8.47 -4.69 -13.84
CA GLY A 68 -9.18 -5.95 -14.09
C GLY A 68 -8.42 -7.21 -13.70
N ARG A 69 -7.36 -7.10 -12.89
CA ARG A 69 -6.64 -8.26 -12.34
C ARG A 69 -6.13 -7.96 -10.94
N PHE A 70 -5.85 -9.01 -10.18
CA PHE A 70 -5.13 -8.89 -8.91
C PHE A 70 -3.67 -8.50 -9.15
N SER A 71 -3.05 -7.87 -8.15
CA SER A 71 -1.61 -7.64 -8.18
C SER A 71 -0.86 -8.95 -8.04
N THR A 72 0.35 -8.97 -8.55
CA THR A 72 1.28 -10.09 -8.40
C THR A 72 2.46 -9.68 -7.54
N PRO A 73 3.23 -10.61 -6.97
CA PRO A 73 4.49 -10.29 -6.31
C PRO A 73 5.42 -9.44 -7.17
N GLU A 74 5.45 -9.68 -8.48
CA GLU A 74 6.26 -8.91 -9.43
C GLU A 74 5.82 -7.46 -9.52
N ASP A 75 4.52 -7.18 -9.51
CA ASP A 75 4.00 -5.80 -9.54
C ASP A 75 4.54 -5.00 -8.36
N LEU A 76 4.49 -5.58 -7.17
CA LEU A 76 4.98 -4.95 -5.96
C LEU A 76 6.51 -4.87 -5.94
N GLY A 77 7.17 -5.93 -6.36
CA GLY A 77 8.63 -5.99 -6.45
C GLY A 77 9.19 -4.95 -7.41
N ASN A 78 8.58 -4.78 -8.57
CA ASN A 78 8.98 -3.78 -9.56
C ASN A 78 8.82 -2.35 -9.01
N ALA A 79 7.72 -2.06 -8.34
CA ALA A 79 7.50 -0.76 -7.70
C ALA A 79 8.53 -0.51 -6.58
N ALA A 80 8.81 -1.52 -5.75
CA ALA A 80 9.79 -1.44 -4.69
C ALA A 80 11.21 -1.21 -5.26
N CYS A 81 11.59 -1.94 -6.30
CA CYS A 81 12.89 -1.77 -6.94
C CYS A 81 13.07 -0.36 -7.50
N PHE A 82 12.06 0.21 -8.14
CA PHE A 82 12.09 1.59 -8.62
C PHE A 82 12.28 2.57 -7.47
N LEU A 83 11.47 2.46 -6.42
CA LEU A 83 11.53 3.38 -5.29
C LEU A 83 12.84 3.27 -4.50
N CYS A 84 13.47 2.12 -4.48
CA CYS A 84 14.78 1.92 -3.84
C CYS A 84 15.97 2.29 -4.73
N SER A 85 15.73 2.61 -6.00
CA SER A 85 16.79 2.94 -6.94
C SER A 85 17.18 4.41 -6.91
N ASP A 86 18.34 4.72 -7.50
CA ASP A 86 18.80 6.11 -7.64
C ASP A 86 17.92 6.93 -8.58
N GLU A 87 17.16 6.27 -9.46
CA GLU A 87 16.18 6.93 -10.33
C GLU A 87 15.06 7.58 -9.54
N ALA A 88 14.78 7.09 -8.33
CA ALA A 88 13.79 7.66 -7.42
C ALA A 88 14.42 8.60 -6.36
N ALA A 89 15.59 9.15 -6.62
CA ALA A 89 16.38 9.91 -5.65
C ALA A 89 15.65 11.13 -5.07
N MET A 90 14.68 11.69 -5.78
CA MET A 90 13.89 12.84 -5.33
C MET A 90 12.56 12.45 -4.71
N ILE A 91 12.29 11.15 -4.55
CA ILE A 91 11.02 10.63 -4.04
C ILE A 91 11.19 10.19 -2.58
N THR A 92 10.54 10.90 -1.67
CA THR A 92 10.46 10.52 -0.25
C THR A 92 9.14 11.00 0.35
N GLY A 93 8.70 10.37 1.43
CA GLY A 93 7.48 10.74 2.14
C GLY A 93 6.18 10.36 1.42
N VAL A 94 6.26 9.55 0.37
CA VAL A 94 5.10 9.14 -0.43
C VAL A 94 4.59 7.77 -0.01
N ALA A 95 3.28 7.59 -0.13
CA ALA A 95 2.63 6.29 -0.12
C ALA A 95 2.10 6.03 -1.54
N MET A 96 2.72 5.09 -2.23
CA MET A 96 2.40 4.78 -3.62
C MET A 96 1.35 3.68 -3.69
N GLU A 97 0.25 3.94 -4.37
CA GLU A 97 -0.75 2.93 -4.64
C GLU A 97 -0.27 1.99 -5.76
N VAL A 98 -0.31 0.69 -5.49
CA VAL A 98 -0.07 -0.37 -6.47
C VAL A 98 -1.30 -1.26 -6.48
N ASP A 99 -2.41 -0.69 -6.92
CA ASP A 99 -3.74 -1.22 -6.68
C ASP A 99 -4.62 -1.35 -7.94
N GLY A 100 -4.03 -1.12 -9.11
CA GLY A 100 -4.76 -1.20 -10.37
C GLY A 100 -5.87 -0.15 -10.51
N GLY A 101 -5.77 0.95 -9.77
CA GLY A 101 -6.74 2.05 -9.80
C GLY A 101 -7.90 1.90 -8.82
N ARG A 102 -7.84 0.97 -7.88
CA ARG A 102 -8.95 0.72 -6.94
C ARG A 102 -9.32 1.94 -6.11
N CYS A 103 -8.36 2.80 -5.79
CA CYS A 103 -8.58 3.96 -4.92
C CYS A 103 -9.01 5.24 -5.66
N ILE A 104 -9.26 5.17 -6.96
CA ILE A 104 -9.74 6.31 -7.75
C ILE A 104 -11.21 6.22 -8.10
#